data_9e20ecb5e20a2c39292f353626d2fc5c
#
_entry.id   9e20ecb5e20a2c39292f353626d2fc5c
#
_cell.length_a   1.000
_cell.length_b   1.000
_cell.length_c   1.000
_cell.angle_alpha   90.00
_cell.angle_beta   90.00
_cell.angle_gamma   90.00
#
_symmetry.space_group_name_H-M   'P 1'
#
loop_
_entity.id
_entity.type
_entity.pdbx_description
1 polymer ?
#
loop_
_entity_poly.entity_id
_entity_poly.type
_entity_poly.pdbx_seq_one_letter_code
_entity_poly.pdbx_strand_id
1 'polypeptide(L)'
;MEQTQPIIKVENLTHSYISSDDGAVTVALDGITLDIEQGTFVAILGHNGSGKSTFAKHLNAILLPMGGRVCVSGMDTIDESLLLEIRRRVGMVFQNPDNQIVATVVEEDVAFAPENLGYPSEEIRRRVDESLKIVGMYDYREHAPHLLSGGQKQRVAIAGVLAMSPQCVVFDEPTAMLDPQGRESVVKVIRDLRDKHGVTVVLITHHMDEAIDADRLVVMSDGKIVMDGPPRELFMDISGLQAYGLSVPETVMIMNVLKEDGFKVPLGALTIEECALAIYSVLSGE
;
A
#
# COMPACT_ATOMS: atom_id res chain seq x y z
N MET A 1 -11.21 -17.03 21.80
CA MET A 1 -10.90 -16.13 20.68
C MET A 1 -10.46 -17.04 19.54
N GLU A 2 -11.28 -17.18 18.51
CA GLU A 2 -10.84 -17.85 17.28
C GLU A 2 -9.63 -17.05 16.77
N GLN A 3 -8.50 -17.70 16.60
CA GLN A 3 -7.35 -17.11 15.90
C GLN A 3 -7.81 -16.94 14.45
N THR A 4 -8.14 -15.71 14.06
CA THR A 4 -8.36 -15.37 12.65
C THR A 4 -7.06 -15.68 11.92
N GLN A 5 -7.14 -16.56 10.93
CA GLN A 5 -5.97 -16.84 10.09
C GLN A 5 -5.63 -15.59 9.28
N PRO A 6 -4.34 -15.23 9.17
CA PRO A 6 -3.94 -14.09 8.37
C PRO A 6 -4.34 -14.29 6.90
N ILE A 7 -4.75 -13.20 6.24
CA ILE A 7 -5.08 -13.25 4.81
C ILE A 7 -3.85 -13.54 3.95
N ILE A 8 -2.69 -13.02 4.36
CA ILE A 8 -1.40 -13.29 3.72
C ILE A 8 -0.42 -13.76 4.80
N LYS A 9 0.22 -14.90 4.57
CA LYS A 9 1.27 -15.42 5.42
C LYS A 9 2.56 -15.59 4.62
N VAL A 10 3.64 -14.99 5.12
CA VAL A 10 4.97 -15.05 4.50
C VAL A 10 5.93 -15.68 5.50
N GLU A 11 6.62 -16.74 5.09
CA GLU A 11 7.54 -17.50 5.94
C GLU A 11 8.91 -17.59 5.27
N ASN A 12 9.91 -16.94 5.85
CA ASN A 12 11.33 -16.98 5.44
C ASN A 12 11.54 -16.74 3.92
N LEU A 13 10.79 -15.80 3.35
CA LEU A 13 10.81 -15.49 1.92
C LEU A 13 12.17 -14.96 1.48
N THR A 14 12.76 -15.60 0.47
CA THR A 14 13.98 -15.12 -0.19
C THR A 14 13.76 -14.95 -1.68
N HIS A 15 14.41 -13.92 -2.26
CA HIS A 15 14.41 -13.67 -3.69
C HIS A 15 15.69 -12.96 -4.13
N SER A 16 16.25 -13.37 -5.26
CA SER A 16 17.44 -12.74 -5.85
C SER A 16 17.24 -12.49 -7.33
N TYR A 17 17.83 -11.41 -7.83
CA TYR A 17 17.91 -11.12 -9.25
C TYR A 17 19.31 -11.49 -9.76
N ILE A 18 19.36 -12.03 -10.97
CA ILE A 18 20.60 -12.34 -11.66
C ILE A 18 20.72 -11.36 -12.84
N SER A 19 21.77 -10.55 -12.83
CA SER A 19 22.06 -9.63 -13.94
C SER A 19 22.38 -10.43 -15.22
N SER A 20 21.72 -10.06 -16.32
CA SER A 20 21.97 -10.68 -17.63
C SER A 20 23.32 -10.32 -18.21
N ASP A 21 23.94 -9.21 -17.78
CA ASP A 21 25.13 -8.65 -18.40
C ASP A 21 26.43 -9.26 -17.82
N ASP A 22 26.46 -9.47 -16.51
CA ASP A 22 27.65 -9.94 -15.81
C ASP A 22 27.43 -11.15 -14.90
N GLY A 23 26.19 -11.64 -14.82
CA GLY A 23 25.82 -12.76 -13.93
C GLY A 23 25.84 -12.40 -12.45
N ALA A 24 25.96 -11.13 -12.08
CA ALA A 24 25.97 -10.69 -10.69
C ALA A 24 24.63 -11.03 -10.01
N VAL A 25 24.68 -11.58 -8.80
CA VAL A 25 23.51 -11.91 -7.99
C VAL A 25 23.24 -10.80 -7.01
N THR A 26 22.05 -10.21 -7.09
CA THR A 26 21.59 -9.20 -6.13
C THR A 26 20.46 -9.80 -5.29
N VAL A 27 20.70 -9.95 -3.99
CA VAL A 27 19.68 -10.40 -3.04
C VAL A 27 18.69 -9.26 -2.81
N ALA A 28 17.43 -9.47 -3.21
CA ALA A 28 16.36 -8.49 -3.04
C ALA A 28 15.53 -8.72 -1.78
N LEU A 29 15.35 -9.99 -1.37
CA LEU A 29 14.68 -10.38 -0.14
C LEU A 29 15.52 -11.45 0.56
N ASP A 30 15.75 -11.28 1.87
CA ASP A 30 16.61 -12.14 2.67
C ASP A 30 15.88 -12.57 3.96
N GLY A 31 15.04 -13.62 3.85
CA GLY A 31 14.37 -14.25 4.98
C GLY A 31 13.21 -13.45 5.57
N ILE A 32 12.38 -12.80 4.73
CA ILE A 32 11.20 -12.07 5.19
C ILE A 32 10.17 -13.02 5.79
N THR A 33 9.75 -12.73 7.02
CA THR A 33 8.61 -13.39 7.68
C THR A 33 7.64 -12.32 8.15
N LEU A 34 6.38 -12.39 7.70
CA LEU A 34 5.34 -11.41 8.00
C LEU A 34 3.95 -12.00 7.78
N ASP A 35 3.08 -11.84 8.76
CA ASP A 35 1.66 -12.15 8.63
C ASP A 35 0.86 -10.86 8.47
N ILE A 36 -0.12 -10.82 7.55
CA ILE A 36 -1.02 -9.69 7.31
C ILE A 36 -2.44 -10.16 7.64
N GLU A 37 -3.03 -9.53 8.65
CA GLU A 37 -4.37 -9.83 9.11
C GLU A 37 -5.43 -9.25 8.18
N GLN A 38 -6.58 -9.93 8.07
CA GLN A 38 -7.68 -9.45 7.24
C GLN A 38 -8.29 -8.16 7.81
N GLY A 39 -8.61 -7.21 6.94
CA GLY A 39 -9.23 -5.94 7.30
C GLY A 39 -8.27 -4.93 7.93
N THR A 40 -6.96 -5.21 7.96
CA THR A 40 -5.94 -4.27 8.47
C THR A 40 -5.36 -3.40 7.37
N PHE A 41 -4.84 -2.25 7.76
CA PHE A 41 -4.01 -1.39 6.93
C PHE A 41 -2.55 -1.50 7.38
N VAL A 42 -1.71 -2.12 6.56
CA VAL A 42 -0.27 -2.26 6.78
C VAL A 42 0.49 -1.33 5.85
N ALA A 43 1.30 -0.43 6.40
CA ALA A 43 2.21 0.40 5.64
C ALA A 43 3.62 -0.22 5.65
N ILE A 44 4.30 -0.20 4.51
CA ILE A 44 5.67 -0.70 4.34
C ILE A 44 6.55 0.45 3.88
N LEU A 45 7.48 0.88 4.73
CA LEU A 45 8.46 1.91 4.47
C LEU A 45 9.85 1.31 4.21
N GLY A 46 10.71 2.10 3.57
CA GLY A 46 12.11 1.75 3.32
C GLY A 46 12.69 2.61 2.20
N HIS A 47 14.01 2.71 2.13
CA HIS A 47 14.70 3.43 1.07
C HIS A 47 14.55 2.72 -0.30
N ASN A 48 14.91 3.40 -1.39
CA ASN A 48 14.91 2.80 -2.72
C ASN A 48 15.90 1.62 -2.77
N GLY A 49 15.46 0.50 -3.34
CA GLY A 49 16.26 -0.73 -3.38
C GLY A 49 16.17 -1.61 -2.12
N SER A 50 15.39 -1.25 -1.10
CA SER A 50 15.23 -2.09 0.12
C SER A 50 14.43 -3.38 -0.08
N GLY A 51 13.88 -3.63 -1.28
CA GLY A 51 13.15 -4.86 -1.61
C GLY A 51 11.62 -4.74 -1.58
N LYS A 52 11.03 -3.58 -1.24
CA LYS A 52 9.57 -3.39 -1.08
C LYS A 52 8.74 -3.81 -2.29
N SER A 53 9.06 -3.32 -3.49
CA SER A 53 8.32 -3.67 -4.71
C SER A 53 8.50 -5.14 -5.10
N THR A 54 9.66 -5.74 -4.79
CA THR A 54 9.87 -7.17 -4.94
C THR A 54 8.97 -7.94 -3.97
N PHE A 55 8.91 -7.51 -2.71
CA PHE A 55 8.02 -8.10 -1.71
C PHE A 55 6.55 -7.98 -2.13
N ALA A 56 6.10 -6.79 -2.56
CA ALA A 56 4.73 -6.56 -3.05
C ALA A 56 4.32 -7.56 -4.13
N LYS A 57 5.20 -7.81 -5.10
CA LYS A 57 4.95 -8.74 -6.22
C LYS A 57 4.83 -10.21 -5.79
N HIS A 58 5.36 -10.58 -4.63
CA HIS A 58 5.16 -11.92 -4.06
C HIS A 58 3.79 -12.07 -3.40
N LEU A 59 3.21 -10.98 -2.85
CA LEU A 59 1.94 -11.02 -2.14
C LEU A 59 0.76 -11.39 -3.07
N ASN A 60 0.86 -11.12 -4.37
CA ASN A 60 -0.16 -11.49 -5.36
C ASN A 60 0.36 -12.49 -6.43
N ALA A 61 1.47 -13.19 -6.13
CA ALA A 61 2.07 -14.20 -7.01
C ALA A 61 2.42 -13.69 -8.43
N ILE A 62 2.82 -12.42 -8.59
CA ILE A 62 3.51 -11.93 -9.79
C ILE A 62 4.92 -12.49 -9.81
N LEU A 63 5.60 -12.50 -8.64
CA LEU A 63 6.85 -13.22 -8.43
C LEU A 63 6.58 -14.42 -7.53
N LEU A 64 7.29 -15.51 -7.78
CA LEU A 64 7.24 -16.72 -6.96
C LEU A 64 8.45 -16.79 -6.04
N PRO A 65 8.32 -17.32 -4.81
CA PRO A 65 9.42 -17.49 -3.89
C PRO A 65 10.56 -18.33 -4.47
N MET A 66 11.81 -17.87 -4.32
CA MET A 66 12.99 -18.68 -4.57
C MET A 66 13.33 -19.56 -3.35
N GLY A 67 12.95 -19.10 -2.16
CA GLY A 67 13.03 -19.85 -0.91
C GLY A 67 12.00 -19.32 0.07
N GLY A 68 11.66 -20.13 1.05
CA GLY A 68 10.55 -19.84 1.96
C GLY A 68 9.19 -20.10 1.32
N ARG A 69 8.15 -19.43 1.83
CA ARG A 69 6.76 -19.66 1.42
C ARG A 69 5.92 -18.41 1.52
N VAL A 70 4.99 -18.24 0.57
CA VAL A 70 3.93 -17.22 0.63
C VAL A 70 2.59 -17.90 0.43
N CYS A 71 1.66 -17.68 1.36
CA CYS A 71 0.29 -18.19 1.29
C CYS A 71 -0.70 -17.04 1.33
N VAL A 72 -1.72 -17.09 0.47
CA VAL A 72 -2.84 -16.15 0.41
C VAL A 72 -4.12 -16.91 0.73
N SER A 73 -4.79 -16.55 1.83
CA SER A 73 -5.99 -17.27 2.33
C SER A 73 -5.79 -18.80 2.36
N GLY A 74 -4.60 -19.25 2.81
CA GLY A 74 -4.22 -20.66 2.88
C GLY A 74 -3.75 -21.29 1.55
N MET A 75 -3.83 -20.57 0.42
CA MET A 75 -3.35 -21.03 -0.89
C MET A 75 -1.87 -20.71 -1.07
N ASP A 76 -1.06 -21.70 -1.42
CA ASP A 76 0.36 -21.52 -1.67
C ASP A 76 0.58 -20.86 -3.05
N THR A 77 1.40 -19.81 -3.10
CA THR A 77 1.68 -19.08 -4.35
C THR A 77 2.51 -19.87 -5.35
N ILE A 78 3.18 -20.96 -4.94
CA ILE A 78 3.94 -21.85 -5.84
C ILE A 78 3.00 -22.75 -6.66
N ASP A 79 1.78 -23.00 -6.19
CA ASP A 79 0.80 -23.81 -6.91
C ASP A 79 0.20 -23.00 -8.08
N GLU A 80 0.69 -23.31 -9.29
CA GLU A 80 0.26 -22.62 -10.51
C GLU A 80 -1.24 -22.73 -10.78
N SER A 81 -1.90 -23.80 -10.30
CA SER A 81 -3.35 -23.98 -10.46
C SER A 81 -4.18 -22.99 -9.65
N LEU A 82 -3.61 -22.38 -8.61
CA LEU A 82 -4.24 -21.43 -7.69
C LEU A 82 -3.95 -19.96 -8.04
N LEU A 83 -3.04 -19.67 -8.97
CA LEU A 83 -2.58 -18.32 -9.28
C LEU A 83 -3.72 -17.37 -9.65
N LEU A 84 -4.70 -17.82 -10.43
CA LEU A 84 -5.85 -16.98 -10.82
C LEU A 84 -6.68 -16.59 -9.61
N GLU A 85 -6.97 -17.54 -8.72
CA GLU A 85 -7.75 -17.28 -7.50
C GLU A 85 -6.97 -16.41 -6.51
N ILE A 86 -5.65 -16.58 -6.40
CA ILE A 86 -4.77 -15.74 -5.58
C ILE A 86 -4.83 -14.29 -6.09
N ARG A 87 -4.64 -14.06 -7.40
CA ARG A 87 -4.67 -12.73 -8.01
C ARG A 87 -6.04 -12.07 -7.95
N ARG A 88 -7.10 -12.86 -7.92
CA ARG A 88 -8.45 -12.36 -7.68
C ARG A 88 -8.64 -11.86 -6.26
N ARG A 89 -8.04 -12.53 -5.25
CA ARG A 89 -8.14 -12.16 -3.83
C ARG A 89 -7.23 -11.02 -3.43
N VAL A 90 -6.03 -10.97 -4.02
CA VAL A 90 -5.05 -9.92 -3.75
C VAL A 90 -4.80 -9.14 -5.04
N GLY A 91 -5.45 -7.98 -5.14
CA GLY A 91 -5.23 -7.04 -6.24
C GLY A 91 -3.94 -6.25 -6.04
N MET A 92 -3.36 -5.75 -7.14
CA MET A 92 -2.17 -4.91 -7.09
C MET A 92 -2.35 -3.65 -7.92
N VAL A 93 -1.99 -2.51 -7.33
CA VAL A 93 -1.96 -1.20 -7.98
C VAL A 93 -0.50 -0.75 -8.06
N PHE A 94 -0.06 -0.41 -9.28
CA PHE A 94 1.32 -0.05 -9.56
C PHE A 94 1.56 1.47 -9.46
N GLN A 95 2.83 1.85 -9.37
CA GLN A 95 3.28 3.22 -9.26
C GLN A 95 2.84 4.11 -10.43
N ASN A 96 2.91 3.59 -11.66
CA ASN A 96 2.54 4.32 -12.86
C ASN A 96 1.20 3.80 -13.43
N PRO A 97 0.11 4.59 -13.37
CA PRO A 97 -1.19 4.18 -13.90
C PRO A 97 -1.20 4.00 -15.43
N ASP A 98 -0.33 4.70 -16.18
CA ASP A 98 -0.26 4.55 -17.63
C ASP A 98 0.24 3.15 -18.06
N ASN A 99 0.93 2.44 -17.19
CA ASN A 99 1.34 1.05 -17.42
C ASN A 99 0.23 0.03 -17.08
N GLN A 100 -0.83 0.47 -16.42
CA GLN A 100 -1.92 -0.39 -15.94
C GLN A 100 -3.20 -0.20 -16.76
N ILE A 101 -3.49 1.03 -17.18
CA ILE A 101 -4.65 1.36 -18.01
C ILE A 101 -4.39 0.92 -19.45
N VAL A 102 -5.24 0.06 -19.99
CA VAL A 102 -5.08 -0.54 -21.33
C VAL A 102 -6.19 -0.18 -22.32
N ALA A 103 -7.37 0.22 -21.84
CA ALA A 103 -8.50 0.57 -22.70
C ALA A 103 -8.50 2.07 -23.07
N THR A 104 -9.28 2.40 -24.09
CA THR A 104 -9.46 3.78 -24.60
C THR A 104 -10.58 4.55 -23.92
N VAL A 105 -11.41 3.86 -23.13
CA VAL A 105 -12.53 4.39 -22.35
C VAL A 105 -12.43 3.90 -20.91
N VAL A 106 -12.69 4.77 -19.94
CA VAL A 106 -12.54 4.47 -18.51
C VAL A 106 -13.36 3.25 -18.07
N GLU A 107 -14.64 3.18 -18.42
CA GLU A 107 -15.49 2.07 -18.00
C GLU A 107 -15.09 0.73 -18.65
N GLU A 108 -14.56 0.76 -19.87
CA GLU A 108 -14.02 -0.43 -20.54
C GLU A 108 -12.76 -0.93 -19.84
N ASP A 109 -11.91 -0.02 -19.38
CA ASP A 109 -10.72 -0.39 -18.61
C ASP A 109 -11.07 -1.05 -17.28
N VAL A 110 -12.05 -0.49 -16.56
CA VAL A 110 -12.53 -1.06 -15.29
C VAL A 110 -13.26 -2.39 -15.52
N ALA A 111 -13.92 -2.59 -16.68
CA ALA A 111 -14.57 -3.84 -17.04
C ALA A 111 -13.59 -4.96 -17.42
N PHE A 112 -12.37 -4.62 -17.81
CA PHE A 112 -11.39 -5.56 -18.37
C PHE A 112 -11.14 -6.79 -17.47
N ALA A 113 -10.94 -6.58 -16.19
CA ALA A 113 -10.67 -7.67 -15.26
C ALA A 113 -11.90 -8.58 -15.00
N PRO A 114 -13.11 -8.07 -14.69
CA PRO A 114 -14.27 -8.91 -14.54
C PRO A 114 -14.71 -9.60 -15.85
N GLU A 115 -14.49 -9.01 -17.03
CA GLU A 115 -14.71 -9.68 -18.31
C GLU A 115 -13.80 -10.90 -18.47
N ASN A 116 -12.49 -10.77 -18.20
CA ASN A 116 -11.55 -11.86 -18.23
C ASN A 116 -11.84 -12.96 -17.21
N LEU A 117 -12.51 -12.63 -16.12
CA LEU A 117 -12.99 -13.60 -15.13
C LEU A 117 -14.31 -14.29 -15.54
N GLY A 118 -14.90 -13.91 -16.69
CA GLY A 118 -16.11 -14.52 -17.26
C GLY A 118 -17.39 -14.19 -16.51
N TYR A 119 -17.47 -13.03 -15.84
CA TYR A 119 -18.71 -12.61 -15.21
C TYR A 119 -19.82 -12.28 -16.24
N PRO A 120 -21.12 -12.48 -15.91
CA PRO A 120 -22.23 -12.04 -16.76
C PRO A 120 -22.22 -10.51 -16.93
N SER A 121 -22.69 -10.01 -18.10
CA SER A 121 -22.67 -8.58 -18.44
C SER A 121 -23.36 -7.68 -17.40
N GLU A 122 -24.46 -8.13 -16.79
CA GLU A 122 -25.17 -7.41 -15.74
C GLU A 122 -24.31 -7.25 -14.48
N GLU A 123 -23.60 -8.29 -14.07
CA GLU A 123 -22.69 -8.29 -12.94
C GLU A 123 -21.46 -7.41 -13.23
N ILE A 124 -20.91 -7.46 -14.46
CA ILE A 124 -19.82 -6.58 -14.90
C ILE A 124 -20.24 -5.13 -14.76
N ARG A 125 -21.42 -4.75 -15.30
CA ARG A 125 -21.94 -3.38 -15.22
C ARG A 125 -22.05 -2.92 -13.76
N ARG A 126 -22.63 -3.75 -12.90
CA ARG A 126 -22.78 -3.44 -11.48
C ARG A 126 -21.41 -3.17 -10.82
N ARG A 127 -20.43 -4.06 -11.05
CA ARG A 127 -19.08 -3.96 -10.47
C ARG A 127 -18.33 -2.72 -10.95
N VAL A 128 -18.42 -2.41 -12.24
CA VAL A 128 -17.82 -1.20 -12.83
C VAL A 128 -18.41 0.05 -12.20
N ASP A 129 -19.74 0.16 -12.12
CA ASP A 129 -20.43 1.32 -11.56
C ASP A 129 -20.07 1.51 -10.07
N GLU A 130 -20.10 0.43 -9.28
CA GLU A 130 -19.74 0.46 -7.86
C GLU A 130 -18.29 0.87 -7.66
N SER A 131 -17.35 0.27 -8.40
CA SER A 131 -15.92 0.58 -8.27
C SER A 131 -15.61 2.03 -8.64
N LEU A 132 -16.19 2.54 -9.74
CA LEU A 132 -16.03 3.94 -10.14
C LEU A 132 -16.63 4.91 -9.13
N LYS A 133 -17.73 4.57 -8.48
CA LYS A 133 -18.33 5.37 -7.40
C LYS A 133 -17.45 5.40 -6.16
N ILE A 134 -16.87 4.26 -5.76
CA ILE A 134 -15.95 4.18 -4.60
C ILE A 134 -14.77 5.14 -4.78
N VAL A 135 -14.17 5.18 -5.97
CA VAL A 135 -13.02 6.04 -6.24
C VAL A 135 -13.38 7.47 -6.71
N GLY A 136 -14.68 7.80 -6.79
CA GLY A 136 -15.17 9.13 -7.23
C GLY A 136 -14.88 9.44 -8.69
N MET A 137 -14.93 8.42 -9.56
CA MET A 137 -14.67 8.56 -11.00
C MET A 137 -15.88 8.20 -11.89
N TYR A 138 -17.06 8.00 -11.31
CA TYR A 138 -18.25 7.55 -12.04
C TYR A 138 -18.66 8.54 -13.17
N ASP A 139 -18.56 9.84 -12.94
CA ASP A 139 -18.91 10.87 -13.94
C ASP A 139 -17.94 10.90 -15.11
N TYR A 140 -16.75 10.28 -14.97
CA TYR A 140 -15.72 10.18 -16.00
C TYR A 140 -15.74 8.84 -16.75
N ARG A 141 -16.74 7.96 -16.53
CA ARG A 141 -16.77 6.59 -17.06
C ARG A 141 -16.66 6.50 -18.59
N GLU A 142 -17.24 7.48 -19.30
CA GLU A 142 -17.23 7.56 -20.76
C GLU A 142 -16.04 8.36 -21.34
N HIS A 143 -15.16 8.87 -20.45
CA HIS A 143 -14.00 9.67 -20.89
C HIS A 143 -12.86 8.76 -21.34
N ALA A 144 -12.01 9.34 -22.21
CA ALA A 144 -10.76 8.69 -22.56
C ALA A 144 -9.70 8.91 -21.45
N PRO A 145 -8.98 7.87 -21.01
CA PRO A 145 -8.01 7.97 -19.93
C PRO A 145 -6.91 9.01 -20.15
N HIS A 146 -6.50 9.26 -21.40
CA HIS A 146 -5.47 10.24 -21.72
C HIS A 146 -5.88 11.71 -21.44
N LEU A 147 -7.18 11.98 -21.23
CA LEU A 147 -7.71 13.29 -20.84
C LEU A 147 -7.72 13.52 -19.34
N LEU A 148 -7.41 12.49 -18.54
CA LEU A 148 -7.44 12.53 -17.09
C LEU A 148 -6.10 13.01 -16.51
N SER A 149 -6.16 13.68 -15.34
CA SER A 149 -4.97 13.97 -14.54
C SER A 149 -4.34 12.70 -13.99
N GLY A 150 -3.07 12.76 -13.55
CA GLY A 150 -2.39 11.60 -12.94
C GLY A 150 -3.15 10.98 -11.77
N GLY A 151 -3.66 11.81 -10.85
CA GLY A 151 -4.47 11.35 -9.73
C GLY A 151 -5.81 10.74 -10.15
N GLN A 152 -6.43 11.23 -11.21
CA GLN A 152 -7.64 10.64 -11.79
C GLN A 152 -7.34 9.28 -12.43
N LYS A 153 -6.25 9.17 -13.21
CA LYS A 153 -5.80 7.89 -13.79
C LYS A 153 -5.51 6.86 -12.70
N GLN A 154 -4.83 7.27 -11.63
CA GLN A 154 -4.54 6.37 -10.52
C GLN A 154 -5.82 5.85 -9.86
N ARG A 155 -6.82 6.70 -9.67
CA ARG A 155 -8.13 6.26 -9.15
C ARG A 155 -8.86 5.32 -10.11
N VAL A 156 -8.75 5.52 -11.43
CA VAL A 156 -9.28 4.57 -12.42
C VAL A 156 -8.56 3.22 -12.33
N ALA A 157 -7.23 3.21 -12.22
CA ALA A 157 -6.46 1.99 -12.02
C ALA A 157 -6.88 1.25 -10.72
N ILE A 158 -7.14 1.98 -9.64
CA ILE A 158 -7.69 1.42 -8.41
C ILE A 158 -9.09 0.82 -8.67
N ALA A 159 -9.98 1.52 -9.39
CA ALA A 159 -11.30 1.01 -9.72
C ALA A 159 -11.24 -0.31 -10.52
N GLY A 160 -10.32 -0.43 -11.48
CA GLY A 160 -10.09 -1.66 -12.24
C GLY A 160 -9.74 -2.86 -11.33
N VAL A 161 -8.92 -2.62 -10.30
CA VAL A 161 -8.61 -3.64 -9.30
C VAL A 161 -9.83 -3.96 -8.42
N LEU A 162 -10.57 -2.96 -7.98
CA LEU A 162 -11.75 -3.13 -7.11
C LEU A 162 -12.89 -3.88 -7.81
N ALA A 163 -13.01 -3.78 -9.14
CA ALA A 163 -14.03 -4.50 -9.91
C ALA A 163 -13.94 -6.03 -9.79
N MET A 164 -12.77 -6.56 -9.41
CA MET A 164 -12.60 -7.97 -9.05
C MET A 164 -13.17 -8.32 -7.66
N SER A 165 -13.51 -7.32 -6.84
CA SER A 165 -13.88 -7.47 -5.41
C SER A 165 -12.81 -8.20 -4.59
N PRO A 166 -11.56 -7.70 -4.56
CA PRO A 166 -10.47 -8.34 -3.86
C PRO A 166 -10.66 -8.24 -2.34
N GLN A 167 -10.08 -9.19 -1.61
CA GLN A 167 -10.02 -9.17 -0.13
C GLN A 167 -8.88 -8.29 0.38
N CYS A 168 -7.82 -8.13 -0.43
CA CYS A 168 -6.65 -7.32 -0.14
C CYS A 168 -6.23 -6.54 -1.39
N VAL A 169 -5.79 -5.32 -1.22
CA VAL A 169 -5.15 -4.53 -2.28
C VAL A 169 -3.76 -4.10 -1.84
N VAL A 170 -2.77 -4.44 -2.65
CA VAL A 170 -1.37 -4.03 -2.49
C VAL A 170 -1.13 -2.82 -3.38
N PHE A 171 -0.69 -1.73 -2.79
CA PHE A 171 -0.34 -0.48 -3.47
C PHE A 171 1.18 -0.33 -3.48
N ASP A 172 1.79 -0.35 -4.66
CA ASP A 172 3.24 -0.15 -4.81
C ASP A 172 3.53 1.29 -5.24
N GLU A 173 3.82 2.15 -4.27
CA GLU A 173 4.08 3.59 -4.42
C GLU A 173 3.01 4.34 -5.27
N PRO A 174 1.72 4.23 -4.97
CA PRO A 174 0.63 4.69 -5.83
C PRO A 174 0.57 6.20 -6.02
N THR A 175 1.32 6.95 -5.24
CA THR A 175 1.29 8.43 -5.20
C THR A 175 2.58 9.09 -5.66
N ALA A 176 3.63 8.31 -5.95
CA ALA A 176 4.98 8.83 -6.24
C ALA A 176 5.06 9.76 -7.46
N MET A 177 4.13 9.61 -8.42
CA MET A 177 4.10 10.40 -9.65
C MET A 177 3.00 11.48 -9.67
N LEU A 178 2.39 11.77 -8.52
CA LEU A 178 1.23 12.64 -8.40
C LEU A 178 1.61 14.01 -7.81
N ASP A 179 0.88 15.03 -8.24
CA ASP A 179 0.86 16.33 -7.59
C ASP A 179 0.24 16.23 -6.17
N PRO A 180 0.40 17.22 -5.30
CA PRO A 180 -0.11 17.16 -3.94
C PRO A 180 -1.61 16.88 -3.84
N GLN A 181 -2.42 17.48 -4.72
CA GLN A 181 -3.87 17.30 -4.73
C GLN A 181 -4.27 15.88 -5.20
N GLY A 182 -3.58 15.37 -6.23
CA GLY A 182 -3.75 13.99 -6.70
C GLY A 182 -3.37 12.97 -5.61
N ARG A 183 -2.25 13.21 -4.90
CA ARG A 183 -1.81 12.39 -3.78
C ARG A 183 -2.88 12.33 -2.68
N GLU A 184 -3.33 13.49 -2.18
CA GLU A 184 -4.35 13.55 -1.12
C GLU A 184 -5.62 12.77 -1.52
N SER A 185 -6.08 12.94 -2.77
CA SER A 185 -7.26 12.25 -3.28
C SER A 185 -7.09 10.74 -3.33
N VAL A 186 -5.90 10.23 -3.71
CA VAL A 186 -5.61 8.79 -3.76
C VAL A 186 -5.45 8.21 -2.37
N VAL A 187 -4.72 8.88 -1.47
CA VAL A 187 -4.56 8.45 -0.06
C VAL A 187 -5.92 8.35 0.63
N LYS A 188 -6.82 9.33 0.39
CA LYS A 188 -8.19 9.27 0.90
C LYS A 188 -8.95 8.02 0.42
N VAL A 189 -8.85 7.68 -0.87
CA VAL A 189 -9.47 6.45 -1.39
C VAL A 189 -8.89 5.22 -0.70
N ILE A 190 -7.57 5.14 -0.53
CA ILE A 190 -6.90 4.00 0.14
C ILE A 190 -7.41 3.83 1.58
N ARG A 191 -7.54 4.91 2.35
CA ARG A 191 -8.11 4.89 3.71
C ARG A 191 -9.58 4.43 3.70
N ASP A 192 -10.39 5.00 2.80
CA ASP A 192 -11.80 4.66 2.66
C ASP A 192 -12.02 3.17 2.33
N LEU A 193 -11.11 2.54 1.58
CA LEU A 193 -11.17 1.10 1.29
C LEU A 193 -11.10 0.25 2.56
N ARG A 194 -10.22 0.60 3.50
CA ARG A 194 -10.14 -0.10 4.79
C ARG A 194 -11.32 0.27 5.69
N ASP A 195 -11.61 1.57 5.87
CA ASP A 195 -12.53 2.06 6.89
C ASP A 195 -14.01 1.82 6.55
N LYS A 196 -14.37 1.93 5.27
CA LYS A 196 -15.76 1.84 4.81
C LYS A 196 -16.10 0.53 4.09
N HIS A 197 -15.09 -0.11 3.48
CA HIS A 197 -15.30 -1.31 2.66
C HIS A 197 -14.67 -2.57 3.25
N GLY A 198 -13.91 -2.47 4.35
CA GLY A 198 -13.29 -3.61 5.05
C GLY A 198 -12.23 -4.35 4.23
N VAL A 199 -11.69 -3.71 3.19
CA VAL A 199 -10.63 -4.25 2.35
C VAL A 199 -9.30 -4.19 3.10
N THR A 200 -8.55 -5.28 3.10
CA THR A 200 -7.18 -5.27 3.62
C THR A 200 -6.30 -4.41 2.72
N VAL A 201 -5.51 -3.53 3.31
CA VAL A 201 -4.63 -2.62 2.57
C VAL A 201 -3.18 -2.90 2.91
N VAL A 202 -2.34 -3.06 1.88
CA VAL A 202 -0.88 -3.04 2.00
C VAL A 202 -0.38 -1.86 1.18
N LEU A 203 0.14 -0.83 1.83
CA LEU A 203 0.64 0.38 1.18
C LEU A 203 2.16 0.42 1.26
N ILE A 204 2.83 0.33 0.12
CA ILE A 204 4.25 0.63 0.00
C ILE A 204 4.38 2.10 -0.36
N THR A 205 5.14 2.82 0.44
CA THR A 205 5.40 4.24 0.21
C THR A 205 6.76 4.66 0.79
N HIS A 206 7.28 5.77 0.32
CA HIS A 206 8.39 6.48 0.94
C HIS A 206 7.95 7.78 1.61
N HIS A 207 6.64 8.07 1.62
CA HIS A 207 6.03 9.22 2.27
C HIS A 207 5.52 8.84 3.66
N MET A 208 6.13 9.42 4.69
CA MET A 208 5.81 9.11 6.10
C MET A 208 4.35 9.45 6.44
N ASP A 209 3.82 10.55 5.90
CA ASP A 209 2.47 11.03 6.17
C ASP A 209 1.38 10.06 5.68
N GLU A 210 1.67 9.26 4.65
CA GLU A 210 0.74 8.25 4.13
C GLU A 210 0.60 7.03 5.05
N ALA A 211 1.62 6.80 5.91
CA ALA A 211 1.68 5.66 6.82
C ALA A 211 1.12 5.96 8.22
N ILE A 212 0.77 7.23 8.52
CA ILE A 212 0.32 7.66 9.86
C ILE A 212 -0.94 6.90 10.30
N ASP A 213 -1.88 6.68 9.38
CA ASP A 213 -3.18 6.06 9.67
C ASP A 213 -3.16 4.53 9.53
N ALA A 214 -2.00 3.92 9.27
CA ALA A 214 -1.88 2.47 9.22
C ALA A 214 -2.06 1.85 10.61
N ASP A 215 -2.60 0.64 10.66
CA ASP A 215 -2.69 -0.14 11.91
C ASP A 215 -1.31 -0.69 12.31
N ARG A 216 -0.46 -0.95 11.30
CA ARG A 216 0.88 -1.51 11.48
C ARG A 216 1.84 -0.90 10.46
N LEU A 217 3.03 -0.56 10.94
CA LEU A 217 4.12 -0.04 10.14
C LEU A 217 5.27 -1.05 10.12
N VAL A 218 5.71 -1.41 8.93
CA VAL A 218 6.83 -2.30 8.69
C VAL A 218 7.93 -1.52 7.99
N VAL A 219 9.16 -1.57 8.49
CA VAL A 219 10.32 -0.93 7.85
C VAL A 219 11.20 -2.00 7.24
N MET A 220 11.52 -1.83 5.95
CA MET A 220 12.41 -2.72 5.21
C MET A 220 13.72 -2.02 4.88
N SER A 221 14.84 -2.70 5.10
CA SER A 221 16.18 -2.32 4.66
C SER A 221 16.96 -3.54 4.21
N ASP A 222 17.68 -3.42 3.08
CA ASP A 222 18.55 -4.47 2.53
C ASP A 222 17.87 -5.86 2.46
N GLY A 223 16.62 -5.89 2.00
CA GLY A 223 15.85 -7.11 1.84
C GLY A 223 15.32 -7.74 3.14
N LYS A 224 15.41 -7.05 4.27
CA LYS A 224 14.98 -7.52 5.59
C LYS A 224 13.94 -6.60 6.22
N ILE A 225 13.10 -7.13 7.10
CA ILE A 225 12.31 -6.33 8.03
C ILE A 225 13.22 -5.95 9.21
N VAL A 226 13.35 -4.64 9.44
CA VAL A 226 14.24 -4.08 10.48
C VAL A 226 13.46 -3.45 11.63
N MET A 227 12.22 -2.98 11.38
CA MET A 227 11.29 -2.50 12.41
C MET A 227 9.88 -2.94 12.06
N ASP A 228 9.06 -3.21 13.06
CA ASP A 228 7.69 -3.68 12.92
C ASP A 228 6.87 -3.33 14.17
N GLY A 229 5.80 -2.58 14.01
CA GLY A 229 4.96 -2.16 15.13
C GLY A 229 3.94 -1.08 14.76
N PRO A 230 3.25 -0.52 15.75
CA PRO A 230 2.31 0.59 15.53
C PRO A 230 3.05 1.84 15.02
N PRO A 231 2.49 2.59 14.03
CA PRO A 231 3.12 3.81 13.51
C PRO A 231 3.51 4.80 14.59
N ARG A 232 2.65 5.00 15.60
CA ARG A 232 2.89 5.94 16.70
C ARG A 232 4.14 5.61 17.51
N GLU A 233 4.43 4.33 17.71
CA GLU A 233 5.63 3.90 18.44
C GLU A 233 6.88 4.05 17.58
N LEU A 234 6.81 3.61 16.32
CA LEU A 234 7.96 3.62 15.43
C LEU A 234 8.37 5.04 15.02
N PHE A 235 7.41 5.94 14.79
CA PHE A 235 7.73 7.34 14.46
C PHE A 235 8.30 8.14 15.64
N MET A 236 8.13 7.69 16.88
CA MET A 236 8.82 8.28 18.05
C MET A 236 10.28 7.86 18.14
N ASP A 237 10.70 6.76 17.52
CA ASP A 237 12.11 6.35 17.42
C ASP A 237 12.77 7.01 16.21
N ILE A 238 12.95 8.34 16.31
CA ILE A 238 13.56 9.15 15.25
C ILE A 238 14.95 8.63 14.88
N SER A 239 15.77 8.31 15.89
CA SER A 239 17.14 7.83 15.68
C SER A 239 17.18 6.45 15.02
N GLY A 240 16.25 5.56 15.39
CA GLY A 240 16.12 4.25 14.77
C GLY A 240 15.77 4.35 13.28
N LEU A 241 14.78 5.18 12.92
CA LEU A 241 14.39 5.39 11.52
C LEU A 241 15.53 6.07 10.71
N GLN A 242 16.19 7.07 11.28
CA GLN A 242 17.33 7.74 10.65
C GLN A 242 18.52 6.81 10.38
N ALA A 243 18.76 5.81 11.23
CA ALA A 243 19.79 4.80 11.02
C ALA A 243 19.57 3.99 9.73
N TYR A 244 18.30 3.89 9.27
CA TYR A 244 17.92 3.25 8.01
C TYR A 244 17.65 4.26 6.87
N GLY A 245 18.10 5.52 7.02
CA GLY A 245 17.94 6.56 6.01
C GLY A 245 16.50 7.04 5.81
N LEU A 246 15.63 6.83 6.79
CA LEU A 246 14.23 7.26 6.76
C LEU A 246 14.04 8.53 7.60
N SER A 247 13.09 9.35 7.19
CA SER A 247 12.61 10.50 7.96
C SER A 247 11.45 10.07 8.87
N VAL A 248 10.91 11.02 9.61
CA VAL A 248 9.64 10.89 10.34
C VAL A 248 8.64 11.91 9.78
N PRO A 249 7.33 11.80 10.07
CA PRO A 249 6.35 12.84 9.72
C PRO A 249 6.79 14.23 10.17
N GLU A 250 6.47 15.27 9.39
CA GLU A 250 6.83 16.66 9.72
C GLU A 250 6.30 17.08 11.09
N THR A 251 5.12 16.60 11.46
CA THR A 251 4.53 16.82 12.79
C THR A 251 5.43 16.33 13.91
N VAL A 252 6.00 15.12 13.78
CA VAL A 252 6.93 14.56 14.78
C VAL A 252 8.23 15.35 14.80
N MET A 253 8.73 15.81 13.66
CA MET A 253 9.92 16.67 13.60
C MET A 253 9.71 18.00 14.34
N ILE A 254 8.59 18.67 14.10
CA ILE A 254 8.23 19.93 14.78
C ILE A 254 8.16 19.70 16.30
N MET A 255 7.47 18.63 16.74
CA MET A 255 7.35 18.33 18.17
C MET A 255 8.72 17.98 18.80
N ASN A 256 9.60 17.33 18.08
CA ASN A 256 10.96 17.05 18.54
C ASN A 256 11.78 18.35 18.74
N VAL A 257 11.76 19.26 17.78
CA VAL A 257 12.44 20.55 17.87
C VAL A 257 11.90 21.37 19.07
N LEU A 258 10.59 21.44 19.23
CA LEU A 258 9.99 22.14 20.39
C LEU A 258 10.41 21.51 21.73
N LYS A 259 10.52 20.19 21.78
CA LYS A 259 10.98 19.49 22.98
C LYS A 259 12.45 19.77 23.28
N GLU A 260 13.30 19.80 22.26
CA GLU A 260 14.73 20.17 22.39
C GLU A 260 14.90 21.62 22.89
N ASP A 261 14.01 22.53 22.46
CA ASP A 261 13.95 23.92 22.93
C ASP A 261 13.36 24.07 24.35
N GLY A 262 13.01 22.96 25.01
CA GLY A 262 12.56 22.92 26.39
C GLY A 262 11.05 23.01 26.60
N PHE A 263 10.24 22.99 25.54
CA PHE A 263 8.77 22.93 25.66
C PHE A 263 8.32 21.52 26.06
N LYS A 264 7.30 21.43 26.90
CA LYS A 264 6.74 20.15 27.36
C LYS A 264 5.67 19.63 26.38
N VAL A 265 6.07 19.31 25.17
CA VAL A 265 5.19 18.77 24.13
C VAL A 265 5.35 17.24 23.99
N PRO A 266 4.28 16.48 23.64
CA PRO A 266 4.36 15.05 23.40
C PRO A 266 4.94 14.78 22.01
N LEU A 267 5.87 13.83 21.88
CA LEU A 267 6.41 13.41 20.57
C LEU A 267 5.40 12.59 19.74
N GLY A 268 4.39 12.01 20.37
CA GLY A 268 3.43 11.13 19.71
C GLY A 268 2.30 11.82 18.95
N ALA A 269 2.38 13.13 18.72
CA ALA A 269 1.42 13.86 17.87
C ALA A 269 1.76 13.60 16.40
N LEU A 270 0.98 12.75 15.73
CA LEU A 270 1.22 12.36 14.36
C LEU A 270 0.45 13.22 13.36
N THR A 271 -0.74 13.72 13.73
CA THR A 271 -1.55 14.57 12.85
C THR A 271 -1.32 16.06 13.13
N ILE A 272 -1.69 16.90 12.16
CA ILE A 272 -1.63 18.37 12.30
C ILE A 272 -2.52 18.83 13.45
N GLU A 273 -3.70 18.23 13.59
CA GLU A 273 -4.66 18.54 14.65
C GLU A 273 -4.10 18.20 16.04
N GLU A 274 -3.48 17.03 16.19
CA GLU A 274 -2.82 16.61 17.45
C GLU A 274 -1.68 17.57 17.80
N CYS A 275 -0.84 17.95 16.82
CA CYS A 275 0.21 18.93 16.99
C CYS A 275 -0.33 20.30 17.44
N ALA A 276 -1.33 20.80 16.73
CA ALA A 276 -1.92 22.12 17.04
C ALA A 276 -2.51 22.15 18.45
N LEU A 277 -3.23 21.11 18.86
CA LEU A 277 -3.77 20.99 20.22
C LEU A 277 -2.66 20.93 21.27
N ALA A 278 -1.61 20.14 21.03
CA ALA A 278 -0.50 20.02 21.97
C ALA A 278 0.28 21.34 22.13
N ILE A 279 0.51 22.07 21.04
CA ILE A 279 1.17 23.38 21.08
C ILE A 279 0.27 24.39 21.78
N TYR A 280 -1.03 24.41 21.48
CA TYR A 280 -1.99 25.31 22.11
C TYR A 280 -2.04 25.11 23.65
N SER A 281 -2.09 23.86 24.13
CA SER A 281 -2.14 23.59 25.58
C SER A 281 -0.89 24.07 26.31
N VAL A 282 0.29 23.96 25.67
CA VAL A 282 1.55 24.48 26.25
C VAL A 282 1.56 26.03 26.31
N LEU A 283 1.01 26.69 25.27
CA LEU A 283 0.97 28.15 25.21
C LEU A 283 -0.10 28.75 26.12
N SER A 284 -1.23 28.07 26.31
CA SER A 284 -2.33 28.52 27.20
C SER A 284 -2.07 28.22 28.67
N GLY A 285 -1.11 27.37 29.00
CA GLY A 285 -0.79 26.96 30.38
C GLY A 285 -1.83 26.02 30.99
N GLU A 286 -2.62 25.34 30.14
CA GLU A 286 -3.57 24.28 30.49
C GLU A 286 -2.97 22.89 30.54
#